data_29289aae7f2e14cf5af2bf4e3ec1a407
#
_entry.id   29289aae7f2e14cf5af2bf4e3ec1a407
#
_cell.length_a   1.000
_cell.length_b   1.000
_cell.length_c   1.000
_cell.angle_alpha   90.00
_cell.angle_beta   90.00
_cell.angle_gamma   90.00
#
_symmetry.space_group_name_H-M   'P 1'
#
loop_
_entity.id
_entity.type
_entity.pdbx_description
1 polymer ?
#
loop_
_entity_poly.entity_id
_entity_poly.type
_entity_poly.pdbx_seq_one_letter_code
_entity_poly.pdbx_strand_id
1 'polypeptide(L)'
;RGGSITINGGNVTAHGGINRYENQPLYAIPGNGIGPLEGGSITINGGTVKASSDGNGFGIGGAGVHHTAEMHITINGGNIETTANRNNAAIGDKSKQKSSVTITDGVVHAVGKGSAAAIGSIGGVDCKSITINGNAIKSISSKDGACIGAATGGSVGSITISDAELPLLSSNKILIGWDADSPGGKLTIRNCHVASTDELTTRTDGIRVGSNSELVIEESEIRLPHFRSIRVGGNGSIAVRDSDLHTYGIFMDENAKSPNDAKTLKRLEITDSTVLTGDIIGARGEYSSVEEIVIRGSIIRLNDEYTYNRCTIGGGEKASFGSIDIQDSQIDSRSSVNAVIGNGTQSQSYGESRIRIANSQVSVRNELFGPPSARRMAQVEAR
;
A
#
# COMPACT_ATOMS: atom_id res chain seq x y z
N ARG A 1 -14.29 -20.02 23.12
CA ARG A 1 -15.25 -20.64 22.19
C ARG A 1 -15.82 -19.56 21.31
N GLY A 2 -15.61 -19.69 19.97
CA GLY A 2 -16.11 -18.74 18.98
C GLY A 2 -17.64 -18.75 18.91
N GLY A 3 -18.22 -17.57 18.71
CA GLY A 3 -19.63 -17.38 18.42
C GLY A 3 -19.83 -16.95 16.96
N SER A 4 -21.06 -17.08 16.45
CA SER A 4 -21.43 -16.56 15.14
C SER A 4 -22.50 -15.49 15.26
N ILE A 5 -22.34 -14.41 14.48
CA ILE A 5 -23.32 -13.33 14.35
C ILE A 5 -23.69 -13.23 12.88
N THR A 6 -24.98 -13.30 12.58
CA THR A 6 -25.51 -13.12 11.22
C THR A 6 -26.55 -12.01 11.21
N ILE A 7 -26.37 -11.02 10.34
CA ILE A 7 -27.29 -9.91 10.12
C ILE A 7 -27.81 -10.03 8.68
N ASN A 8 -29.07 -10.38 8.52
CA ASN A 8 -29.70 -10.56 7.20
C ASN A 8 -30.40 -9.29 6.69
N GLY A 9 -30.64 -8.32 7.57
CA GLY A 9 -31.31 -7.06 7.23
C GLY A 9 -31.73 -6.26 8.46
N GLY A 10 -32.56 -5.24 8.25
CA GLY A 10 -33.04 -4.37 9.33
C GLY A 10 -32.07 -3.24 9.67
N ASN A 11 -32.34 -2.52 10.76
CA ASN A 11 -31.51 -1.44 11.26
C ASN A 11 -30.84 -1.88 12.56
N VAL A 12 -29.52 -1.99 12.54
CA VAL A 12 -28.70 -2.39 13.69
C VAL A 12 -27.81 -1.23 14.08
N THR A 13 -27.95 -0.77 15.32
CA THR A 13 -27.02 0.19 15.91
C THR A 13 -26.37 -0.45 17.12
N ALA A 14 -25.05 -0.56 17.10
CA ALA A 14 -24.29 -1.20 18.16
C ALA A 14 -23.11 -0.31 18.59
N HIS A 15 -22.95 -0.14 19.89
CA HIS A 15 -21.92 0.68 20.48
C HIS A 15 -21.18 -0.07 21.58
N GLY A 16 -19.88 -0.27 21.37
CA GLY A 16 -19.00 -0.85 22.38
C GLY A 16 -18.47 0.21 23.31
N GLY A 17 -18.88 0.17 24.55
CA GLY A 17 -18.45 1.11 25.60
C GLY A 17 -17.07 0.79 26.19
N ILE A 18 -16.61 1.67 27.07
CA ILE A 18 -15.43 1.49 27.90
C ILE A 18 -15.91 1.01 29.27
N ASN A 19 -15.59 -0.21 29.66
CA ASN A 19 -15.77 -0.63 31.04
C ASN A 19 -14.58 -0.14 31.86
N ARG A 20 -14.79 0.87 32.70
CA ARG A 20 -13.78 1.38 33.63
C ARG A 20 -14.01 0.71 34.99
N TYR A 21 -13.09 -0.15 35.40
CA TYR A 21 -13.00 -0.51 36.81
C TYR A 21 -12.47 0.71 37.56
N GLU A 22 -13.22 1.22 38.54
CA GLU A 22 -12.91 2.46 39.26
C GLU A 22 -11.52 2.52 39.88
N ASN A 23 -10.88 1.38 40.13
CA ASN A 23 -9.57 1.28 40.77
C ASN A 23 -8.46 0.64 39.90
N GLN A 24 -8.71 0.31 38.62
CA GLN A 24 -7.70 -0.29 37.73
C GLN A 24 -7.81 0.26 36.31
N PRO A 25 -7.26 1.45 36.04
CA PRO A 25 -7.36 2.09 34.74
C PRO A 25 -6.65 1.30 33.60
N LEU A 26 -5.84 0.31 33.92
CA LEU A 26 -5.08 -0.51 32.95
C LEU A 26 -5.83 -1.73 32.41
N TYR A 27 -6.97 -2.10 33.00
CA TYR A 27 -7.74 -3.30 32.61
C TYR A 27 -9.14 -2.96 32.08
N ALA A 28 -9.26 -1.94 31.26
CA ALA A 28 -10.51 -1.69 30.56
C ALA A 28 -10.77 -2.84 29.58
N ILE A 29 -11.78 -3.65 29.84
CA ILE A 29 -12.25 -4.66 28.86
C ILE A 29 -12.88 -3.89 27.69
N PRO A 30 -12.34 -4.03 26.48
CA PRO A 30 -12.87 -3.32 25.33
C PRO A 30 -14.22 -3.91 24.90
N GLY A 31 -15.21 -3.05 24.73
CA GLY A 31 -16.47 -3.42 24.09
C GLY A 31 -16.34 -3.27 22.57
N ASN A 32 -16.61 -4.34 21.81
CA ASN A 32 -16.82 -4.23 20.37
C ASN A 32 -18.19 -3.64 20.09
N GLY A 33 -18.33 -2.91 18.98
CA GLY A 33 -19.65 -2.56 18.48
C GLY A 33 -20.42 -3.84 18.11
N ILE A 34 -19.91 -4.61 17.18
CA ILE A 34 -20.42 -5.93 16.78
C ILE A 34 -19.28 -6.93 16.77
N GLY A 35 -19.41 -7.99 17.54
CA GLY A 35 -18.47 -9.10 17.49
C GLY A 35 -18.27 -9.80 18.81
N PRO A 36 -17.88 -11.08 18.77
CA PRO A 36 -17.56 -11.85 19.95
C PRO A 36 -16.24 -11.38 20.58
N LEU A 37 -16.05 -11.68 21.85
CA LEU A 37 -14.79 -11.39 22.55
C LEU A 37 -13.67 -12.34 22.13
N GLU A 38 -13.98 -13.55 21.68
CA GLU A 38 -12.98 -14.55 21.32
C GLU A 38 -13.41 -15.29 20.05
N GLY A 39 -12.78 -14.99 18.93
CA GLY A 39 -12.93 -15.69 17.66
C GLY A 39 -14.38 -15.91 17.18
N GLY A 40 -14.54 -16.55 16.06
CA GLY A 40 -15.85 -16.88 15.50
C GLY A 40 -16.11 -16.26 14.13
N SER A 41 -17.38 -15.97 13.83
CA SER A 41 -17.73 -15.37 12.54
C SER A 41 -18.75 -14.26 12.66
N ILE A 42 -18.62 -13.27 11.79
CA ILE A 42 -19.60 -12.20 11.60
C ILE A 42 -19.97 -12.20 10.12
N THR A 43 -21.25 -12.35 9.82
CA THR A 43 -21.76 -12.29 8.44
C THR A 43 -22.84 -11.22 8.35
N ILE A 44 -22.67 -10.27 7.46
CA ILE A 44 -23.65 -9.22 7.19
C ILE A 44 -24.12 -9.37 5.74
N ASN A 45 -25.37 -9.78 5.56
CA ASN A 45 -25.98 -9.99 4.25
C ASN A 45 -26.78 -8.79 3.76
N GLY A 46 -27.08 -7.83 4.63
CA GLY A 46 -27.86 -6.64 4.28
C GLY A 46 -28.27 -5.81 5.49
N GLY A 47 -29.12 -4.82 5.24
CA GLY A 47 -29.59 -3.88 6.25
C GLY A 47 -28.75 -2.63 6.39
N THR A 48 -29.11 -1.80 7.38
CA THR A 48 -28.31 -0.63 7.78
C THR A 48 -27.63 -0.94 9.11
N VAL A 49 -26.29 -0.97 9.10
CA VAL A 49 -25.50 -1.33 10.28
C VAL A 49 -24.62 -0.18 10.68
N LYS A 50 -24.83 0.34 11.91
CA LYS A 50 -23.96 1.35 12.52
C LYS A 50 -23.26 0.72 13.71
N ALA A 51 -21.95 0.54 13.60
CA ALA A 51 -21.15 -0.11 14.63
C ALA A 51 -20.01 0.80 15.08
N SER A 52 -19.85 1.01 16.37
CA SER A 52 -18.78 1.85 16.90
C SER A 52 -18.21 1.31 18.20
N SER A 53 -16.98 1.71 18.51
CA SER A 53 -16.34 1.44 19.80
C SER A 53 -15.60 2.68 20.30
N ASP A 54 -15.84 3.09 21.56
CA ASP A 54 -15.13 4.19 22.22
C ASP A 54 -13.84 3.75 22.90
N GLY A 55 -13.74 2.46 23.22
CA GLY A 55 -12.58 1.88 23.89
C GLY A 55 -11.57 1.25 22.96
N ASN A 56 -10.85 0.26 23.48
CA ASN A 56 -9.95 -0.59 22.72
C ASN A 56 -10.72 -1.75 22.06
N GLY A 57 -11.97 -1.56 21.64
CA GLY A 57 -12.77 -2.50 20.87
C GLY A 57 -12.77 -2.17 19.38
N PHE A 58 -13.26 -3.09 18.60
CA PHE A 58 -13.47 -2.95 17.17
C PHE A 58 -14.86 -2.36 16.88
N GLY A 59 -15.04 -1.68 15.78
CA GLY A 59 -16.37 -1.35 15.31
C GLY A 59 -17.12 -2.65 14.98
N ILE A 60 -16.58 -3.43 14.05
CA ILE A 60 -17.02 -4.79 13.69
C ILE A 60 -15.80 -5.70 13.81
N GLY A 61 -15.83 -6.68 14.72
CA GLY A 61 -14.70 -7.59 14.89
C GLY A 61 -14.51 -8.15 16.27
N GLY A 62 -13.37 -8.80 16.49
CA GLY A 62 -13.06 -9.50 17.73
C GLY A 62 -11.91 -8.88 18.51
N ALA A 63 -12.13 -8.60 19.79
CA ALA A 63 -11.12 -8.01 20.70
C ALA A 63 -10.49 -9.02 21.66
N GLY A 64 -10.46 -10.31 21.31
CA GLY A 64 -10.07 -11.41 22.16
C GLY A 64 -8.83 -11.20 23.02
N VAL A 65 -8.92 -11.57 24.29
CA VAL A 65 -7.83 -11.41 25.28
C VAL A 65 -6.70 -12.41 24.99
N HIS A 66 -7.00 -13.54 24.36
CA HIS A 66 -6.07 -14.64 24.17
C HIS A 66 -5.52 -14.82 22.75
N HIS A 67 -5.96 -14.02 21.77
CA HIS A 67 -5.42 -13.96 20.40
C HIS A 67 -5.24 -15.30 19.65
N THR A 68 -5.94 -16.36 20.06
CA THR A 68 -5.71 -17.72 19.56
C THR A 68 -6.85 -18.26 18.69
N ALA A 69 -8.02 -17.64 18.76
CA ALA A 69 -9.20 -18.09 18.02
C ALA A 69 -9.29 -17.40 16.64
N GLU A 70 -9.79 -18.12 15.64
CA GLU A 70 -10.02 -17.61 14.30
C GLU A 70 -11.21 -16.64 14.27
N MET A 71 -11.09 -15.55 13.52
CA MET A 71 -12.18 -14.61 13.28
C MET A 71 -12.39 -14.44 11.78
N HIS A 72 -13.62 -14.65 11.34
CA HIS A 72 -14.00 -14.43 9.95
C HIS A 72 -15.10 -13.37 9.87
N ILE A 73 -14.81 -12.27 9.15
CA ILE A 73 -15.77 -11.20 8.92
C ILE A 73 -16.14 -11.22 7.44
N THR A 74 -17.42 -11.37 7.15
CA THR A 74 -17.95 -11.39 5.78
C THR A 74 -19.07 -10.36 5.64
N ILE A 75 -18.93 -9.45 4.66
CA ILE A 75 -19.93 -8.45 4.31
C ILE A 75 -20.34 -8.72 2.86
N ASN A 76 -21.57 -9.21 2.70
CA ASN A 76 -22.16 -9.55 1.42
C ASN A 76 -23.15 -8.48 0.93
N GLY A 77 -23.41 -7.44 1.73
CA GLY A 77 -24.33 -6.37 1.37
C GLY A 77 -24.69 -5.47 2.55
N GLY A 78 -25.53 -4.49 2.31
CA GLY A 78 -26.02 -3.54 3.30
C GLY A 78 -25.32 -2.18 3.27
N ASN A 79 -25.80 -1.26 4.11
CA ASN A 79 -25.18 0.03 4.34
C ASN A 79 -24.46 0.00 5.69
N ILE A 80 -23.14 -0.02 5.68
CA ILE A 80 -22.28 -0.25 6.83
C ILE A 80 -21.53 1.04 7.18
N GLU A 81 -21.80 1.60 8.34
CA GLU A 81 -21.02 2.68 8.93
C GLU A 81 -20.30 2.13 10.16
N THR A 82 -18.98 2.14 10.15
CA THR A 82 -18.22 1.60 11.29
C THR A 82 -17.08 2.51 11.72
N THR A 83 -16.89 2.63 13.03
CA THR A 83 -15.87 3.48 13.62
C THR A 83 -15.19 2.82 14.80
N ALA A 84 -13.86 2.88 14.82
CA ALA A 84 -13.05 2.57 16.01
C ALA A 84 -12.33 3.83 16.48
N ASN A 85 -12.51 4.19 17.75
CA ASN A 85 -12.03 5.48 18.28
C ASN A 85 -10.60 5.45 18.82
N ARG A 86 -10.00 4.28 19.00
CA ARG A 86 -8.63 4.10 19.48
C ARG A 86 -7.81 3.21 18.53
N ASN A 87 -6.83 2.51 19.07
CA ASN A 87 -5.86 1.73 18.30
C ASN A 87 -6.39 0.36 17.82
N ASN A 88 -7.69 0.28 17.47
CA ASN A 88 -8.29 -0.90 16.87
C ASN A 88 -8.92 -0.58 15.51
N ALA A 89 -9.13 -1.61 14.71
CA ALA A 89 -9.69 -1.47 13.38
C ALA A 89 -11.20 -1.18 13.44
N ALA A 90 -11.69 -0.42 12.48
CA ALA A 90 -13.13 -0.27 12.30
C ALA A 90 -13.76 -1.60 11.89
N ILE A 91 -13.10 -2.36 10.98
CA ILE A 91 -13.45 -3.73 10.62
C ILE A 91 -12.20 -4.59 10.74
N GLY A 92 -12.17 -5.55 11.65
CA GLY A 92 -10.99 -6.37 11.80
C GLY A 92 -10.91 -7.15 13.10
N ASP A 93 -9.72 -7.66 13.37
CA ASP A 93 -9.51 -8.52 14.53
C ASP A 93 -8.09 -8.40 15.08
N LYS A 94 -7.92 -8.92 16.28
CA LYS A 94 -6.66 -8.96 17.03
C LYS A 94 -6.05 -10.37 17.11
N SER A 95 -6.62 -11.38 16.46
CA SER A 95 -6.09 -12.74 16.45
C SER A 95 -4.92 -12.89 15.49
N LYS A 96 -3.80 -13.41 15.97
CA LYS A 96 -2.57 -13.57 15.18
C LYS A 96 -2.77 -14.55 14.02
N GLN A 97 -2.58 -14.07 12.76
CA GLN A 97 -2.54 -14.86 11.53
C GLN A 97 -3.75 -15.74 11.22
N LYS A 98 -4.88 -15.50 11.87
CA LYS A 98 -6.06 -16.36 11.73
C LYS A 98 -7.31 -15.64 11.27
N SER A 99 -7.31 -14.30 11.34
CA SER A 99 -8.46 -13.51 10.93
C SER A 99 -8.53 -13.31 9.41
N SER A 100 -9.75 -13.26 8.90
CA SER A 100 -10.01 -12.86 7.53
C SER A 100 -11.14 -11.86 7.44
N VAL A 101 -11.01 -10.92 6.51
CA VAL A 101 -12.07 -9.96 6.17
C VAL A 101 -12.41 -10.15 4.70
N THR A 102 -13.67 -10.38 4.40
CA THR A 102 -14.20 -10.52 3.03
C THR A 102 -15.34 -9.54 2.84
N ILE A 103 -15.26 -8.68 1.83
CA ILE A 103 -16.28 -7.70 1.46
C ILE A 103 -16.59 -7.90 -0.01
N THR A 104 -17.82 -8.30 -0.34
CA THR A 104 -18.20 -8.59 -1.72
C THR A 104 -19.25 -7.64 -2.28
N ASP A 105 -20.05 -7.01 -1.43
CA ASP A 105 -21.08 -6.07 -1.86
C ASP A 105 -21.50 -5.15 -0.71
N GLY A 106 -22.32 -4.14 -1.01
CA GLY A 106 -22.87 -3.18 -0.06
C GLY A 106 -22.35 -1.76 -0.23
N VAL A 107 -22.51 -0.96 0.80
CA VAL A 107 -21.98 0.39 0.94
C VAL A 107 -21.22 0.45 2.26
N VAL A 108 -19.90 0.54 2.21
CA VAL A 108 -19.04 0.47 3.40
C VAL A 108 -18.32 1.79 3.62
N HIS A 109 -18.54 2.36 4.80
CA HIS A 109 -17.82 3.50 5.36
C HIS A 109 -17.08 3.06 6.63
N ALA A 110 -15.75 3.06 6.61
CA ALA A 110 -14.94 2.60 7.72
C ALA A 110 -13.95 3.68 8.21
N VAL A 111 -13.98 3.99 9.51
CA VAL A 111 -13.16 5.03 10.13
C VAL A 111 -12.35 4.47 11.30
N GLY A 112 -11.03 4.43 11.14
CA GLY A 112 -10.07 4.16 12.21
C GLY A 112 -9.47 5.46 12.73
N LYS A 113 -9.73 5.83 13.98
CA LYS A 113 -9.24 7.10 14.56
C LYS A 113 -7.89 6.97 15.27
N GLY A 114 -7.30 5.80 15.29
CA GLY A 114 -6.02 5.52 15.94
C GLY A 114 -4.96 5.02 14.97
N SER A 115 -4.01 4.25 15.50
CA SER A 115 -2.88 3.68 14.76
C SER A 115 -3.18 2.34 14.10
N ALA A 116 -4.36 1.75 14.29
CA ALA A 116 -4.76 0.52 13.61
C ALA A 116 -5.18 0.76 12.16
N ALA A 117 -5.20 -0.29 11.35
CA ALA A 117 -5.84 -0.22 10.05
C ALA A 117 -7.34 0.07 10.19
N ALA A 118 -7.95 0.77 9.25
CA ALA A 118 -9.41 0.92 9.26
C ALA A 118 -10.08 -0.42 8.91
N ILE A 119 -9.59 -1.12 7.89
CA ILE A 119 -9.97 -2.51 7.58
C ILE A 119 -8.73 -3.39 7.66
N GLY A 120 -8.72 -4.34 8.62
CA GLY A 120 -7.61 -5.27 8.78
C GLY A 120 -7.11 -5.43 10.21
N SER A 121 -5.79 -5.38 10.43
CA SER A 121 -5.20 -5.68 11.73
C SER A 121 -4.73 -4.45 12.52
N ILE A 122 -4.51 -4.66 13.79
CA ILE A 122 -3.87 -3.71 14.70
C ILE A 122 -2.34 -3.85 14.68
N GLY A 123 -1.63 -2.93 15.36
CA GLY A 123 -0.17 -2.96 15.45
C GLY A 123 0.37 -4.26 16.07
N GLY A 124 1.43 -4.80 15.48
CA GLY A 124 2.08 -6.03 15.94
C GLY A 124 1.26 -7.31 15.77
N VAL A 125 0.17 -7.28 15.00
CA VAL A 125 -0.71 -8.44 14.76
C VAL A 125 -0.85 -8.66 13.26
N ASP A 126 -0.74 -9.92 12.86
CA ASP A 126 -0.85 -10.34 11.47
C ASP A 126 -2.28 -10.79 11.14
N CYS A 127 -2.79 -10.36 10.00
CA CYS A 127 -4.05 -10.83 9.44
C CYS A 127 -3.78 -11.91 8.38
N LYS A 128 -4.62 -12.93 8.29
CA LYS A 128 -4.48 -13.97 7.26
C LYS A 128 -4.78 -13.43 5.87
N SER A 129 -5.96 -12.81 5.73
CA SER A 129 -6.37 -12.29 4.41
C SER A 129 -7.39 -11.17 4.51
N ILE A 130 -7.32 -10.27 3.54
CA ILE A 130 -8.34 -9.27 3.27
C ILE A 130 -8.74 -9.43 1.79
N THR A 131 -10.02 -9.66 1.53
CA THR A 131 -10.56 -9.75 0.17
C THR A 131 -11.66 -8.72 -0.01
N ILE A 132 -11.52 -7.88 -1.01
CA ILE A 132 -12.52 -6.88 -1.40
C ILE A 132 -12.80 -7.10 -2.88
N ASN A 133 -14.07 -7.35 -3.21
CA ASN A 133 -14.52 -7.54 -4.57
C ASN A 133 -15.75 -6.66 -4.84
N GLY A 134 -15.76 -5.97 -5.99
CA GLY A 134 -16.84 -5.07 -6.34
C GLY A 134 -16.80 -3.70 -5.65
N ASN A 135 -17.77 -2.87 -5.92
CA ASN A 135 -17.81 -1.45 -5.54
C ASN A 135 -18.40 -1.19 -4.15
N ALA A 136 -18.15 -2.09 -3.20
CA ALA A 136 -18.68 -1.99 -1.84
C ALA A 136 -18.09 -0.82 -1.04
N ILE A 137 -16.84 -0.45 -1.29
CA ILE A 137 -16.15 0.57 -0.53
C ILE A 137 -16.52 1.96 -1.04
N LYS A 138 -17.04 2.82 -0.16
CA LYS A 138 -17.34 4.22 -0.48
C LYS A 138 -16.37 5.19 0.17
N SER A 139 -15.97 4.95 1.40
CA SER A 139 -14.91 5.72 2.03
C SER A 139 -14.22 4.93 3.12
N ILE A 140 -12.91 5.07 3.20
CA ILE A 140 -12.11 4.50 4.29
C ILE A 140 -11.14 5.57 4.76
N SER A 141 -11.09 5.78 6.06
CA SER A 141 -10.08 6.63 6.65
C SER A 141 -9.40 5.95 7.84
N SER A 142 -8.09 6.12 7.91
CA SER A 142 -7.30 5.74 9.07
C SER A 142 -6.41 6.91 9.46
N LYS A 143 -6.30 7.22 10.75
CA LYS A 143 -5.46 8.33 11.18
C LYS A 143 -3.98 8.00 10.97
N ASP A 144 -3.48 6.97 11.63
CA ASP A 144 -2.05 6.64 11.66
C ASP A 144 -1.76 5.16 11.31
N GLY A 145 -2.75 4.41 10.80
CA GLY A 145 -2.64 3.07 10.26
C GLY A 145 -2.88 3.02 8.76
N ALA A 146 -2.99 1.83 8.19
CA ALA A 146 -3.43 1.66 6.82
C ALA A 146 -4.95 1.89 6.68
N CYS A 147 -5.42 2.36 5.54
CA CYS A 147 -6.86 2.26 5.27
C CYS A 147 -7.27 0.80 5.15
N ILE A 148 -6.58 0.03 4.30
CA ILE A 148 -6.80 -1.40 4.11
C ILE A 148 -5.47 -2.11 4.34
N GLY A 149 -5.39 -2.99 5.35
CA GLY A 149 -4.16 -3.74 5.59
C GLY A 149 -3.80 -3.92 7.05
N ALA A 150 -2.57 -3.57 7.43
CA ALA A 150 -2.11 -3.67 8.81
C ALA A 150 -1.55 -2.34 9.33
N ALA A 151 -1.61 -2.21 10.64
CA ALA A 151 -0.92 -1.15 11.36
C ALA A 151 0.59 -1.44 11.49
N THR A 152 1.34 -0.47 12.02
CA THR A 152 2.79 -0.58 12.23
C THR A 152 3.16 -1.86 12.98
N GLY A 153 4.09 -2.64 12.42
CA GLY A 153 4.56 -3.91 12.97
C GLY A 153 3.63 -5.11 12.76
N GLY A 154 2.48 -4.93 12.11
CA GLY A 154 1.61 -6.02 11.67
C GLY A 154 1.77 -6.32 10.18
N SER A 155 1.36 -7.51 9.76
CA SER A 155 1.38 -7.94 8.36
C SER A 155 0.04 -8.49 7.91
N VAL A 156 -0.09 -8.66 6.60
CA VAL A 156 -1.23 -9.38 6.01
C VAL A 156 -0.69 -10.45 5.08
N GLY A 157 -1.13 -11.70 5.27
CA GLY A 157 -0.71 -12.82 4.43
C GLY A 157 -1.14 -12.63 2.97
N SER A 158 -2.38 -12.13 2.74
CA SER A 158 -2.82 -11.71 1.41
C SER A 158 -3.84 -10.59 1.46
N ILE A 159 -3.69 -9.61 0.56
CA ILE A 159 -4.73 -8.64 0.24
C ILE A 159 -5.09 -8.82 -1.22
N THR A 160 -6.36 -9.04 -1.51
CA THR A 160 -6.88 -9.10 -2.88
C THR A 160 -7.99 -8.08 -3.01
N ILE A 161 -7.82 -7.13 -3.93
CA ILE A 161 -8.82 -6.13 -4.27
C ILE A 161 -9.09 -6.29 -5.76
N SER A 162 -10.32 -6.57 -6.13
CA SER A 162 -10.70 -6.79 -7.52
C SER A 162 -12.04 -6.15 -7.87
N ASP A 163 -12.14 -5.69 -9.12
CA ASP A 163 -13.37 -5.13 -9.68
C ASP A 163 -13.94 -3.98 -8.84
N ALA A 164 -13.07 -3.14 -8.26
CA ALA A 164 -13.42 -2.19 -7.22
C ALA A 164 -13.08 -0.74 -7.57
N GLU A 165 -13.96 0.17 -7.18
CA GLU A 165 -13.69 1.59 -7.09
C GLU A 165 -13.42 1.97 -5.63
N LEU A 166 -12.24 2.54 -5.38
CA LEU A 166 -11.80 3.03 -4.07
C LEU A 166 -11.53 4.55 -4.14
N PRO A 167 -12.59 5.38 -4.25
CA PRO A 167 -12.40 6.78 -4.60
C PRO A 167 -11.95 7.67 -3.44
N LEU A 168 -12.19 7.26 -2.20
CA LEU A 168 -12.00 8.07 -1.00
C LEU A 168 -11.19 7.32 0.06
N LEU A 169 -9.90 7.11 -0.21
CA LEU A 169 -8.96 6.62 0.79
C LEU A 169 -8.20 7.79 1.44
N SER A 170 -8.12 7.81 2.76
CA SER A 170 -7.44 8.84 3.52
C SER A 170 -6.64 8.25 4.68
N SER A 171 -5.34 8.54 4.74
CA SER A 171 -4.47 8.13 5.84
C SER A 171 -3.23 9.01 5.91
N ASN A 172 -2.72 9.25 7.12
CA ASN A 172 -1.43 9.91 7.31
C ASN A 172 -0.23 8.99 6.99
N LYS A 173 -0.44 7.68 6.79
CA LYS A 173 0.65 6.71 6.55
C LYS A 173 0.46 5.94 5.25
N ILE A 174 -0.32 4.87 5.28
CA ILE A 174 -0.46 3.91 4.18
C ILE A 174 -1.92 3.87 3.75
N LEU A 175 -2.19 3.92 2.46
CA LEU A 175 -3.56 3.70 1.99
C LEU A 175 -3.87 2.20 1.92
N ILE A 176 -3.03 1.41 1.24
CA ILE A 176 -3.24 -0.03 1.09
C ILE A 176 -1.93 -0.75 1.39
N GLY A 177 -2.00 -1.74 2.31
CA GLY A 177 -0.88 -2.62 2.59
C GLY A 177 -0.42 -2.62 4.05
N TRP A 178 0.89 -2.82 4.26
CA TRP A 178 1.51 -2.95 5.59
C TRP A 178 2.97 -2.50 5.60
N ASP A 179 3.54 -2.36 6.79
CA ASP A 179 4.84 -1.75 6.99
C ASP A 179 6.00 -2.62 6.45
N ALA A 180 7.14 -1.98 6.10
CA ALA A 180 8.29 -2.61 5.48
C ALA A 180 8.92 -3.72 6.31
N ASP A 181 8.97 -3.53 7.62
CA ASP A 181 9.61 -4.47 8.54
C ASP A 181 8.77 -5.73 8.83
N SER A 182 7.55 -5.78 8.30
CA SER A 182 6.65 -6.90 8.52
C SER A 182 6.84 -7.96 7.43
N PRO A 183 7.03 -9.23 7.79
CA PRO A 183 7.39 -10.26 6.82
C PRO A 183 6.22 -10.69 5.96
N GLY A 184 6.57 -10.99 4.72
CA GLY A 184 5.87 -11.84 3.75
C GLY A 184 4.39 -11.63 3.54
N GLY A 185 3.97 -11.62 2.31
CA GLY A 185 2.57 -11.55 1.92
C GLY A 185 2.43 -11.20 0.45
N LYS A 186 1.18 -11.22 -0.01
CA LYS A 186 0.85 -10.83 -1.39
C LYS A 186 -0.24 -9.78 -1.40
N LEU A 187 -0.01 -8.67 -2.11
CA LEU A 187 -1.03 -7.69 -2.43
C LEU A 187 -1.33 -7.75 -3.93
N THR A 188 -2.59 -8.01 -4.26
CA THR A 188 -3.08 -7.98 -5.65
C THR A 188 -4.18 -6.93 -5.77
N ILE A 189 -4.03 -6.01 -6.73
CA ILE A 189 -5.04 -5.03 -7.13
C ILE A 189 -5.31 -5.29 -8.61
N ARG A 190 -6.54 -5.64 -8.95
CA ARG A 190 -6.93 -6.01 -10.31
C ARG A 190 -8.26 -5.39 -10.72
N ASN A 191 -8.30 -4.82 -11.93
CA ASN A 191 -9.47 -4.17 -12.48
C ASN A 191 -10.09 -3.15 -11.50
N CYS A 192 -9.22 -2.27 -10.96
CA CYS A 192 -9.60 -1.33 -9.92
C CYS A 192 -9.30 0.11 -10.31
N HIS A 193 -10.12 1.01 -9.76
CA HIS A 193 -9.79 2.43 -9.69
C HIS A 193 -9.50 2.81 -8.24
N VAL A 194 -8.26 3.20 -7.96
CA VAL A 194 -7.82 3.59 -6.60
C VAL A 194 -7.42 5.05 -6.60
N ALA A 195 -8.07 5.84 -5.77
CA ALA A 195 -7.75 7.24 -5.60
C ALA A 195 -7.67 7.63 -4.11
N SER A 196 -6.90 8.66 -3.83
CA SER A 196 -6.85 9.29 -2.51
C SER A 196 -7.08 10.78 -2.67
N THR A 197 -7.77 11.37 -1.71
CA THR A 197 -8.10 12.80 -1.66
C THR A 197 -7.19 13.59 -0.74
N ASP A 198 -6.21 12.96 -0.12
CA ASP A 198 -5.34 13.63 0.84
C ASP A 198 -4.37 14.59 0.16
N GLU A 199 -4.41 15.84 0.54
CA GLU A 199 -3.39 16.84 0.21
C GLU A 199 -2.26 16.77 1.25
N LEU A 200 -1.28 15.90 1.02
CA LEU A 200 -0.15 15.75 1.92
C LEU A 200 1.02 16.63 1.49
N THR A 201 1.65 17.24 2.46
CA THR A 201 2.88 18.06 2.27
C THR A 201 4.15 17.24 2.47
N THR A 202 4.05 16.02 2.97
CA THR A 202 5.17 15.11 3.25
C THR A 202 5.04 13.81 2.48
N ARG A 203 6.18 13.17 2.19
CA ARG A 203 6.23 11.88 1.52
C ARG A 203 5.62 10.79 2.39
N THR A 204 4.67 10.06 1.84
CA THR A 204 3.99 8.96 2.51
C THR A 204 3.80 7.79 1.56
N ASP A 205 3.30 6.67 2.07
CA ASP A 205 3.03 5.50 1.26
C ASP A 205 1.58 5.51 0.78
N GLY A 206 1.39 5.38 -0.51
CA GLY A 206 0.08 5.08 -1.09
C GLY A 206 -0.19 3.58 -0.99
N ILE A 207 0.66 2.78 -1.62
CA ILE A 207 0.61 1.33 -1.58
C ILE A 207 1.94 0.84 -1.03
N ARG A 208 1.92 0.00 0.00
CA ARG A 208 3.13 -0.54 0.60
C ARG A 208 2.97 -1.98 1.02
N VAL A 209 3.96 -2.80 0.71
CA VAL A 209 4.08 -4.16 1.23
C VAL A 209 5.46 -4.37 1.85
N GLY A 210 5.52 -5.23 2.85
CA GLY A 210 6.74 -5.47 3.60
C GLY A 210 7.78 -6.33 2.87
N SER A 211 8.82 -6.71 3.59
CA SER A 211 9.89 -7.55 3.04
C SER A 211 9.40 -8.95 2.66
N ASN A 212 10.05 -9.58 1.68
CA ASN A 212 9.67 -10.89 1.13
C ASN A 212 8.23 -10.96 0.58
N SER A 213 7.70 -9.84 0.11
CA SER A 213 6.32 -9.71 -0.35
C SER A 213 6.23 -9.52 -1.86
N GLU A 214 5.08 -9.85 -2.41
CA GLU A 214 4.74 -9.63 -3.81
C GLU A 214 3.65 -8.56 -3.93
N LEU A 215 3.88 -7.57 -4.79
CA LEU A 215 2.88 -6.59 -5.20
C LEU A 215 2.54 -6.81 -6.67
N VAL A 216 1.26 -7.00 -6.96
CA VAL A 216 0.73 -7.14 -8.33
C VAL A 216 -0.36 -6.10 -8.53
N ILE A 217 -0.22 -5.29 -9.59
CA ILE A 217 -1.23 -4.33 -10.04
C ILE A 217 -1.53 -4.66 -11.51
N GLU A 218 -2.77 -5.00 -11.80
CA GLU A 218 -3.20 -5.42 -13.14
C GLU A 218 -4.50 -4.72 -13.54
N GLU A 219 -4.62 -4.34 -14.83
CA GLU A 219 -5.84 -3.79 -15.41
C GLU A 219 -6.43 -2.63 -14.58
N SER A 220 -5.56 -1.80 -13.95
CA SER A 220 -5.99 -0.88 -12.91
C SER A 220 -5.55 0.56 -13.15
N GLU A 221 -6.36 1.48 -12.67
CA GLU A 221 -6.05 2.90 -12.62
C GLU A 221 -5.74 3.32 -11.17
N ILE A 222 -4.53 3.79 -10.92
CA ILE A 222 -4.06 4.19 -9.60
C ILE A 222 -3.72 5.68 -9.61
N ARG A 223 -4.46 6.49 -8.89
CA ARG A 223 -4.27 7.94 -8.75
C ARG A 223 -3.87 8.28 -7.32
N LEU A 224 -2.59 8.35 -7.08
CA LEU A 224 -2.03 8.73 -5.79
C LEU A 224 -1.65 10.21 -5.83
N PRO A 225 -2.15 11.04 -4.91
CA PRO A 225 -1.83 12.46 -4.88
C PRO A 225 -0.36 12.69 -4.54
N HIS A 226 0.06 13.95 -4.60
CA HIS A 226 1.42 14.40 -4.33
C HIS A 226 2.09 13.66 -3.18
N PHE A 227 3.35 13.23 -3.40
CA PHE A 227 4.22 12.55 -2.44
C PHE A 227 3.82 11.15 -1.97
N ARG A 228 2.79 10.50 -2.55
CA ARG A 228 2.48 9.12 -2.26
C ARG A 228 3.15 8.15 -3.23
N SER A 229 3.87 7.18 -2.67
CA SER A 229 4.66 6.20 -3.41
C SER A 229 4.04 4.80 -3.37
N ILE A 230 4.45 4.00 -4.34
CA ILE A 230 4.27 2.54 -4.33
C ILE A 230 5.58 1.93 -3.84
N ARG A 231 5.57 1.18 -2.73
CA ARG A 231 6.77 0.66 -2.10
C ARG A 231 6.68 -0.83 -1.79
N VAL A 232 7.82 -1.49 -1.93
CA VAL A 232 7.98 -2.89 -1.52
C VAL A 232 9.25 -3.01 -0.69
N GLY A 233 9.20 -3.79 0.37
CA GLY A 233 10.35 -4.08 1.22
C GLY A 233 11.35 -5.04 0.57
N GLY A 234 12.49 -5.23 1.21
CA GLY A 234 13.60 -6.06 0.70
C GLY A 234 13.19 -7.49 0.38
N ASN A 235 13.84 -8.10 -0.60
CA ASN A 235 13.55 -9.43 -1.17
C ASN A 235 12.15 -9.59 -1.77
N GLY A 236 11.43 -8.49 -1.98
CA GLY A 236 10.12 -8.50 -2.61
C GLY A 236 10.18 -8.36 -4.12
N SER A 237 9.00 -8.30 -4.73
CA SER A 237 8.81 -8.05 -6.16
C SER A 237 7.61 -7.17 -6.44
N ILE A 238 7.68 -6.44 -7.56
CA ILE A 238 6.59 -5.59 -8.08
C ILE A 238 6.30 -6.01 -9.50
N ALA A 239 5.02 -6.22 -9.82
CA ALA A 239 4.55 -6.38 -11.18
C ALA A 239 3.38 -5.43 -11.45
N VAL A 240 3.50 -4.63 -12.50
CA VAL A 240 2.48 -3.71 -13.00
C VAL A 240 2.17 -4.10 -14.44
N ARG A 241 0.92 -4.40 -14.75
CA ARG A 241 0.49 -4.85 -16.09
C ARG A 241 -0.80 -4.16 -16.50
N ASP A 242 -0.90 -3.78 -17.77
CA ASP A 242 -2.11 -3.23 -18.37
C ASP A 242 -2.75 -2.10 -17.52
N SER A 243 -1.91 -1.22 -16.93
CA SER A 243 -2.34 -0.30 -15.89
C SER A 243 -1.90 1.15 -16.13
N ASP A 244 -2.64 2.09 -15.55
CA ASP A 244 -2.33 3.52 -15.58
C ASP A 244 -2.06 4.03 -14.16
N LEU A 245 -0.82 4.42 -13.89
CA LEU A 245 -0.35 4.80 -12.58
C LEU A 245 0.07 6.27 -12.53
N HIS A 246 -0.51 7.03 -11.61
CA HIS A 246 0.00 8.32 -11.16
C HIS A 246 0.51 8.17 -9.73
N THR A 247 1.82 8.26 -9.54
CA THR A 247 2.45 8.05 -8.23
C THR A 247 3.73 8.88 -8.09
N TYR A 248 4.11 9.17 -6.88
CA TYR A 248 5.39 9.85 -6.64
C TYR A 248 6.60 8.99 -7.05
N GLY A 249 6.53 7.67 -6.88
CA GLY A 249 7.58 6.74 -7.30
C GLY A 249 7.18 5.28 -7.07
N ILE A 250 7.90 4.36 -7.71
CA ILE A 250 7.75 2.91 -7.56
C ILE A 250 9.10 2.34 -7.15
N PHE A 251 9.29 2.03 -5.87
CA PHE A 251 10.62 1.67 -5.42
C PHE A 251 10.65 0.87 -4.11
N MET A 252 11.81 0.28 -3.87
CA MET A 252 12.21 -0.14 -2.54
C MET A 252 12.91 1.03 -1.84
N ASP A 253 12.48 1.39 -0.64
CA ASP A 253 13.07 2.43 0.19
C ASP A 253 13.34 1.84 1.58
N GLU A 254 14.46 1.19 1.72
CA GLU A 254 14.96 0.68 2.99
C GLU A 254 16.41 1.10 3.15
N ASN A 255 16.67 1.90 4.18
CA ASN A 255 18.04 2.24 4.57
C ASN A 255 18.63 1.08 5.36
N ALA A 256 19.59 0.40 4.80
CA ALA A 256 20.41 -0.54 5.54
C ALA A 256 21.45 0.24 6.38
N LYS A 257 21.77 -0.30 7.54
CA LYS A 257 22.76 0.33 8.44
C LYS A 257 24.20 0.05 8.01
N SER A 258 24.41 -0.97 7.20
CA SER A 258 25.71 -1.38 6.68
C SER A 258 25.55 -2.12 5.36
N PRO A 259 26.64 -2.30 4.59
CA PRO A 259 26.62 -3.14 3.39
C PRO A 259 26.19 -4.60 3.65
N ASN A 260 26.42 -5.11 4.85
CA ASN A 260 26.04 -6.47 5.21
C ASN A 260 24.55 -6.65 5.46
N ASP A 261 23.84 -5.54 5.72
CA ASP A 261 22.38 -5.52 5.88
C ASP A 261 21.67 -5.09 4.60
N ALA A 262 22.40 -5.06 3.47
CA ALA A 262 21.90 -4.58 2.19
C ALA A 262 20.55 -5.22 1.83
N LYS A 263 19.63 -4.40 1.36
CA LYS A 263 18.28 -4.82 0.96
C LYS A 263 18.17 -4.80 -0.55
N THR A 264 17.57 -5.83 -1.09
CA THR A 264 17.46 -6.01 -2.54
C THR A 264 16.02 -6.25 -2.96
N LEU A 265 15.52 -5.45 -3.88
CA LEU A 265 14.29 -5.75 -4.60
C LEU A 265 14.62 -6.78 -5.70
N LYS A 266 13.98 -7.94 -5.71
CA LYS A 266 14.31 -8.99 -6.67
C LYS A 266 13.93 -8.61 -8.09
N ARG A 267 12.71 -8.12 -8.28
CA ARG A 267 12.19 -7.78 -9.60
C ARG A 267 11.21 -6.62 -9.54
N LEU A 268 11.35 -5.70 -10.47
CA LEU A 268 10.37 -4.68 -10.79
C LEU A 268 10.02 -4.81 -12.26
N GLU A 269 8.77 -5.14 -12.55
CA GLU A 269 8.26 -5.35 -13.90
C GLU A 269 7.12 -4.37 -14.19
N ILE A 270 7.19 -3.68 -15.33
CA ILE A 270 6.14 -2.79 -15.86
C ILE A 270 5.90 -3.19 -17.30
N THR A 271 4.71 -3.70 -17.60
CA THR A 271 4.32 -4.16 -18.94
C THR A 271 3.02 -3.53 -19.39
N ASP A 272 2.97 -3.12 -20.66
CA ASP A 272 1.78 -2.58 -21.34
C ASP A 272 1.04 -1.51 -20.51
N SER A 273 1.84 -0.65 -19.83
CA SER A 273 1.34 0.28 -18.81
C SER A 273 1.79 1.71 -19.05
N THR A 274 1.00 2.66 -18.56
CA THR A 274 1.39 4.07 -18.49
C THR A 274 1.73 4.42 -17.03
N VAL A 275 2.90 5.02 -16.81
CA VAL A 275 3.33 5.47 -15.49
C VAL A 275 3.73 6.93 -15.53
N LEU A 276 3.00 7.75 -14.78
CA LEU A 276 3.34 9.12 -14.49
C LEU A 276 3.95 9.19 -13.09
N THR A 277 5.25 9.51 -13.02
CA THR A 277 6.01 9.49 -11.77
C THR A 277 6.85 10.74 -11.56
N GLY A 278 7.06 11.13 -10.32
CA GLY A 278 7.87 12.30 -9.95
C GLY A 278 9.22 11.95 -9.31
N ASP A 279 9.47 10.69 -9.03
CA ASP A 279 10.70 10.21 -8.40
C ASP A 279 11.17 8.90 -9.07
N ILE A 280 11.78 8.01 -8.35
CA ILE A 280 12.50 6.85 -8.83
C ILE A 280 11.57 5.66 -9.18
N ILE A 281 11.98 4.87 -10.18
CA ILE A 281 11.52 3.52 -10.45
C ILE A 281 12.70 2.58 -10.21
N GLY A 282 12.74 1.88 -9.07
CA GLY A 282 13.85 0.99 -8.73
C GLY A 282 14.19 0.89 -7.25
N ALA A 283 15.43 1.17 -6.88
CA ALA A 283 15.89 1.14 -5.50
C ALA A 283 16.25 2.53 -4.99
N ARG A 284 15.88 2.83 -3.76
CA ARG A 284 16.17 4.08 -3.08
C ARG A 284 16.62 3.78 -1.65
N GLY A 285 17.60 4.51 -1.18
CA GLY A 285 18.14 4.34 0.16
C GLY A 285 19.55 3.77 0.15
N GLU A 286 20.28 4.03 1.23
CA GLU A 286 21.67 3.63 1.37
C GLU A 286 21.77 2.10 1.47
N TYR A 287 22.67 1.49 0.70
CA TYR A 287 22.85 0.04 0.57
C TYR A 287 21.62 -0.72 0.07
N SER A 288 20.73 -0.07 -0.68
CA SER A 288 19.63 -0.73 -1.35
C SER A 288 19.97 -1.05 -2.81
N SER A 289 19.34 -2.09 -3.35
CA SER A 289 19.52 -2.47 -4.75
C SER A 289 18.26 -3.05 -5.35
N VAL A 290 18.21 -3.07 -6.68
CA VAL A 290 17.22 -3.84 -7.43
C VAL A 290 17.93 -4.80 -8.37
N GLU A 291 17.63 -6.09 -8.33
CA GLU A 291 18.31 -7.09 -9.17
C GLU A 291 17.92 -6.94 -10.63
N GLU A 292 16.62 -6.80 -10.89
CA GLU A 292 16.11 -6.72 -12.25
C GLU A 292 14.97 -5.69 -12.38
N ILE A 293 15.09 -4.80 -13.36
CA ILE A 293 14.01 -3.92 -13.83
C ILE A 293 13.68 -4.29 -15.25
N VAL A 294 12.41 -4.61 -15.53
CA VAL A 294 11.87 -4.92 -16.85
C VAL A 294 10.76 -3.94 -17.20
N ILE A 295 10.89 -3.25 -18.34
CA ILE A 295 9.88 -2.34 -18.86
C ILE A 295 9.60 -2.72 -20.31
N ARG A 296 8.36 -3.11 -20.62
CA ARG A 296 7.96 -3.54 -21.96
C ARG A 296 6.63 -2.92 -22.37
N GLY A 297 6.52 -2.52 -23.65
CA GLY A 297 5.29 -1.98 -24.21
C GLY A 297 4.74 -0.77 -23.46
N SER A 298 5.57 -0.06 -22.70
CA SER A 298 5.10 0.87 -21.69
C SER A 298 5.51 2.31 -21.93
N ILE A 299 4.75 3.24 -21.35
CA ILE A 299 5.03 4.67 -21.40
C ILE A 299 5.36 5.16 -20.00
N ILE A 300 6.60 5.60 -19.78
CA ILE A 300 7.04 6.19 -18.53
C ILE A 300 7.24 7.69 -18.73
N ARG A 301 6.54 8.51 -17.98
CA ARG A 301 6.63 9.97 -18.05
C ARG A 301 6.89 10.59 -16.70
N LEU A 302 7.64 11.69 -16.72
CA LEU A 302 7.82 12.52 -15.54
C LEU A 302 6.54 13.34 -15.29
N ASN A 303 6.11 13.39 -14.03
CA ASN A 303 5.08 14.31 -13.58
C ASN A 303 5.72 15.68 -13.26
N ASP A 304 5.40 16.69 -14.06
CA ASP A 304 5.91 18.05 -13.90
C ASP A 304 5.40 18.77 -12.64
N GLU A 305 4.38 18.25 -11.99
CA GLU A 305 3.83 18.80 -10.75
C GLU A 305 4.73 18.57 -9.52
N TYR A 306 5.67 17.63 -9.63
CA TYR A 306 6.62 17.37 -8.54
C TYR A 306 7.86 18.24 -8.65
N THR A 307 8.14 19.04 -7.63
CA THR A 307 9.25 19.98 -7.57
C THR A 307 10.64 19.34 -7.47
N TYR A 308 10.72 18.04 -7.24
CA TYR A 308 11.97 17.29 -7.16
C TYR A 308 12.18 16.42 -8.39
N ASN A 309 12.61 17.01 -9.48
CA ASN A 309 12.81 16.41 -10.80
C ASN A 309 13.95 15.37 -10.83
N ARG A 310 13.77 14.24 -10.21
CA ARG A 310 14.77 13.15 -10.15
C ARG A 310 14.18 11.84 -10.61
N CYS A 311 13.57 11.80 -11.79
CA CYS A 311 13.13 10.51 -12.32
C CYS A 311 14.38 9.71 -12.74
N THR A 312 14.61 8.60 -12.07
CA THR A 312 15.67 7.65 -12.36
C THR A 312 15.06 6.27 -12.45
N ILE A 313 15.35 5.56 -13.54
CA ILE A 313 15.08 4.13 -13.64
C ILE A 313 16.37 3.42 -13.23
N GLY A 314 16.36 2.71 -12.09
CA GLY A 314 17.54 2.02 -11.58
C GLY A 314 17.81 2.27 -10.10
N GLY A 315 19.07 2.56 -9.76
CA GLY A 315 19.50 2.93 -8.42
C GLY A 315 19.44 4.44 -8.21
N GLY A 316 18.81 4.90 -7.13
CA GLY A 316 18.86 6.28 -6.69
C GLY A 316 20.21 6.64 -6.04
N GLU A 317 20.23 7.75 -5.27
CA GLU A 317 21.42 8.13 -4.52
C GLU A 317 21.82 7.01 -3.55
N LYS A 318 23.09 6.57 -3.61
CA LYS A 318 23.66 5.48 -2.80
C LYS A 318 23.01 4.09 -2.99
N ALA A 319 22.15 3.94 -4.00
CA ALA A 319 21.54 2.68 -4.36
C ALA A 319 22.09 2.14 -5.68
N SER A 320 21.86 0.87 -5.98
CA SER A 320 22.37 0.20 -7.18
C SER A 320 21.31 -0.62 -7.90
N PHE A 321 21.65 -1.13 -9.07
CA PHE A 321 20.84 -2.09 -9.82
C PHE A 321 21.72 -3.18 -10.44
N GLY A 322 21.15 -4.35 -10.72
CA GLY A 322 21.78 -5.43 -11.47
C GLY A 322 21.52 -5.31 -12.97
N SER A 323 20.27 -5.43 -13.40
CA SER A 323 19.91 -5.30 -14.82
C SER A 323 18.70 -4.43 -15.04
N ILE A 324 18.71 -3.71 -16.17
CA ILE A 324 17.58 -2.94 -16.70
C ILE A 324 17.35 -3.41 -18.14
N ASP A 325 16.16 -3.90 -18.45
CA ASP A 325 15.73 -4.31 -19.79
C ASP A 325 14.50 -3.50 -20.21
N ILE A 326 14.66 -2.62 -21.20
CA ILE A 326 13.60 -1.75 -21.72
C ILE A 326 13.35 -2.15 -23.17
N GLN A 327 12.14 -2.55 -23.50
CA GLN A 327 11.73 -2.97 -24.83
C GLN A 327 10.41 -2.34 -25.25
N ASP A 328 10.31 -1.96 -26.52
CA ASP A 328 9.08 -1.48 -27.16
C ASP A 328 8.38 -0.36 -26.35
N SER A 329 9.18 0.53 -25.73
CA SER A 329 8.70 1.47 -24.70
C SER A 329 9.08 2.91 -25.01
N GLN A 330 8.32 3.85 -24.43
CA GLN A 330 8.61 5.28 -24.48
C GLN A 330 8.97 5.78 -23.07
N ILE A 331 10.16 6.36 -22.92
CA ILE A 331 10.64 6.95 -21.67
C ILE A 331 10.83 8.46 -21.90
N ASP A 332 10.06 9.29 -21.21
CA ASP A 332 10.27 10.75 -21.17
C ASP A 332 10.59 11.18 -19.75
N SER A 333 11.83 11.56 -19.53
CA SER A 333 12.33 11.85 -18.21
C SER A 333 13.28 13.04 -18.16
N ARG A 334 13.42 13.60 -16.96
CA ARG A 334 14.33 14.70 -16.65
C ARG A 334 15.25 14.31 -15.51
N SER A 335 16.46 14.76 -15.53
CA SER A 335 17.36 14.67 -14.38
C SER A 335 18.22 15.90 -14.28
N SER A 336 18.39 16.41 -13.08
CA SER A 336 19.32 17.52 -12.82
C SER A 336 20.64 17.04 -12.20
N VAL A 337 20.67 15.89 -11.58
CA VAL A 337 21.80 15.42 -10.76
C VAL A 337 22.17 13.95 -11.01
N ASN A 338 21.19 13.10 -11.31
CA ASN A 338 21.38 11.66 -11.45
C ASN A 338 21.27 11.20 -12.91
N ALA A 339 21.70 9.98 -13.20
CA ALA A 339 21.38 9.35 -14.46
C ALA A 339 19.85 9.16 -14.58
N VAL A 340 19.30 9.33 -15.76
CA VAL A 340 17.89 9.07 -16.02
C VAL A 340 17.63 7.56 -16.03
N ILE A 341 18.54 6.77 -16.60
CA ILE A 341 18.55 5.32 -16.56
C ILE A 341 19.92 4.90 -16.06
N GLY A 342 19.98 4.22 -14.93
CA GLY A 342 21.24 3.80 -14.33
C GLY A 342 21.33 4.04 -12.82
N ASN A 343 22.53 4.34 -12.36
CA ASN A 343 22.80 4.64 -10.95
C ASN A 343 22.78 6.14 -10.68
N GLY A 344 22.31 6.50 -9.50
CA GLY A 344 22.44 7.85 -8.94
C GLY A 344 23.87 8.17 -8.45
N THR A 345 24.02 9.35 -7.89
CA THR A 345 25.28 9.79 -7.28
C THR A 345 25.64 8.95 -6.06
N GLN A 346 26.94 8.72 -5.83
CA GLN A 346 27.49 7.98 -4.69
C GLN A 346 27.00 6.50 -4.59
N SER A 347 26.44 5.96 -5.67
CA SER A 347 26.08 4.54 -5.70
C SER A 347 27.35 3.68 -5.67
N GLN A 348 27.32 2.66 -4.80
CA GLN A 348 28.35 1.62 -4.82
C GLN A 348 27.83 0.49 -5.71
N SER A 349 28.51 0.21 -6.81
CA SER A 349 28.14 -0.95 -7.64
C SER A 349 28.53 -2.25 -6.93
N TYR A 350 27.55 -3.04 -6.58
CA TYR A 350 27.78 -4.40 -6.11
C TYR A 350 27.69 -5.37 -7.31
N GLY A 351 28.73 -5.41 -8.18
CA GLY A 351 28.79 -6.29 -9.33
C GLY A 351 28.63 -5.60 -10.68
N GLU A 352 28.52 -6.39 -11.74
CA GLU A 352 28.30 -5.88 -13.11
C GLU A 352 26.83 -5.45 -13.29
N SER A 353 26.63 -4.19 -13.65
CA SER A 353 25.32 -3.67 -14.03
C SER A 353 25.15 -3.71 -15.54
N ARG A 354 23.97 -4.14 -16.00
CA ARG A 354 23.66 -4.24 -17.44
C ARG A 354 22.42 -3.42 -17.76
N ILE A 355 22.50 -2.62 -18.83
CA ILE A 355 21.35 -1.91 -19.40
C ILE A 355 21.17 -2.38 -20.84
N ARG A 356 19.96 -2.82 -21.17
CA ARG A 356 19.53 -3.14 -22.54
C ARG A 356 18.34 -2.28 -22.89
N ILE A 357 18.40 -1.59 -24.01
CA ILE A 357 17.29 -0.82 -24.56
C ILE A 357 17.10 -1.29 -26.00
N ALA A 358 15.90 -1.72 -26.36
CA ALA A 358 15.59 -2.20 -27.69
C ALA A 358 14.23 -1.66 -28.15
N ASN A 359 14.11 -1.26 -29.41
CA ASN A 359 12.90 -0.75 -30.05
C ASN A 359 12.17 0.34 -29.22
N SER A 360 12.94 1.18 -28.53
CA SER A 360 12.39 2.10 -27.57
C SER A 360 12.84 3.53 -27.82
N GLN A 361 11.97 4.48 -27.48
CA GLN A 361 12.28 5.90 -27.54
C GLN A 361 12.60 6.40 -26.14
N VAL A 362 13.81 6.94 -25.94
CA VAL A 362 14.23 7.53 -24.67
C VAL A 362 14.53 9.00 -24.87
N SER A 363 13.71 9.84 -24.25
CA SER A 363 13.86 11.30 -24.26
C SER A 363 14.34 11.78 -22.89
N VAL A 364 15.53 12.36 -22.86
CA VAL A 364 16.13 12.86 -21.62
C VAL A 364 16.28 14.37 -21.70
N ARG A 365 15.67 15.08 -20.75
CA ARG A 365 15.91 16.51 -20.57
C ARG A 365 16.85 16.72 -19.40
N ASN A 366 18.00 17.31 -19.66
CA ASN A 366 18.96 17.66 -18.60
C ASN A 366 18.73 19.13 -18.20
N GLU A 367 18.23 19.38 -17.02
CA GLU A 367 18.06 20.72 -16.47
C GLU A 367 19.28 21.05 -15.61
N LEU A 368 20.31 21.59 -16.23
CA LEU A 368 21.35 22.30 -15.50
C LEU A 368 20.71 23.54 -14.86
N PHE A 369 21.04 23.83 -13.62
CA PHE A 369 20.72 25.11 -12.97
C PHE A 369 21.38 26.25 -13.76
N GLY A 370 20.65 26.80 -14.73
CA GLY A 370 21.11 27.87 -15.61
C GLY A 370 19.96 28.54 -16.35
N PRO A 371 20.15 29.71 -16.92
CA PRO A 371 19.10 30.41 -17.64
C PRO A 371 18.61 29.58 -18.84
N PRO A 372 17.37 29.81 -19.32
CA PRO A 372 16.71 29.00 -20.35
C PRO A 372 17.48 28.76 -21.65
N SER A 373 18.51 29.54 -21.91
CA SER A 373 19.35 29.44 -23.10
C SER A 373 20.35 28.26 -23.11
N ALA A 374 20.50 27.52 -22.00
CA ALA A 374 21.47 26.41 -21.87
C ALA A 374 20.85 25.00 -21.95
N ARG A 375 19.60 24.88 -22.36
CA ARG A 375 18.90 23.57 -22.44
C ARG A 375 19.44 22.75 -23.62
N ARG A 376 20.22 21.69 -23.33
CA ARG A 376 20.58 20.68 -24.34
C ARG A 376 19.61 19.50 -24.24
N MET A 377 18.93 19.22 -25.35
CA MET A 377 18.23 17.93 -25.54
C MET A 377 19.22 16.89 -26.05
N ALA A 378 19.36 15.79 -25.35
CA ALA A 378 19.98 14.58 -25.89
C ALA A 378 18.86 13.60 -26.24
N GLN A 379 18.73 13.27 -27.50
CA GLN A 379 17.81 12.25 -28.00
C GLN A 379 18.64 11.01 -28.28
N VAL A 380 18.35 9.89 -27.64
CA VAL A 380 18.96 8.60 -27.90
C VAL A 380 17.90 7.73 -28.55
N GLU A 381 18.04 7.47 -29.84
CA GLU A 381 17.28 6.43 -30.53
C GLU A 381 18.13 5.15 -30.52
N ALA A 382 17.71 4.15 -29.76
CA ALA A 382 18.27 2.82 -29.82
C ALA A 382 17.42 2.00 -30.80
N ARG A 383 18.04 1.51 -31.88
CA ARG A 383 17.47 0.58 -32.86
C ARG A 383 17.71 -0.87 -32.44
#